data_d4b82f9578367cacd31eb9420549f4a3
#
_entry.id   d4b82f9578367cacd31eb9420549f4a3
#
_cell.length_a   1.000
_cell.length_b   1.000
_cell.length_c   1.000
_cell.angle_alpha   90.00
_cell.angle_beta   90.00
_cell.angle_gamma   90.00
#
_symmetry.space_group_name_H-M   'P 1'
#
loop_
_entity.id
_entity.type
_entity.pdbx_description
1 polymer ?
#
loop_
_entity_poly.entity_id
_entity_poly.type
_entity_poly.pdbx_seq_one_letter_code
_entity_poly.pdbx_strand_id
1 'polypeptide(L)'
;MKGFWPCLVLLLLAVCGCGNSSAAQLRDGDIIFQTSLSSQSTAIQRASSSKYSHMGIIFLQGGKPFVYEASRTVQYTPLAKWVARGENGHYVVKRLRDADRILTGDAVAKLRRAARGFRDKPYDLTFAWSDDRIYCSELVWKIYDRGLGIRIGQLQKLRDFDLSDPVVQAKLQERYGDQVPLEETVISPGAMFSAESLTVVGKR
;
A
#
# COMPACT_ATOMS: atom_id res chain seq x y z
N MET A 1 -48.46 55.96 33.96
CA MET A 1 -47.60 55.84 32.72
C MET A 1 -46.61 54.69 32.95
N LYS A 2 -46.87 53.53 32.35
CA LYS A 2 -46.09 52.32 32.57
C LYS A 2 -45.25 52.12 31.33
N GLY A 3 -43.89 52.26 31.52
CA GLY A 3 -42.92 52.03 30.43
C GLY A 3 -42.69 50.54 30.21
N PHE A 4 -42.92 50.07 28.99
CA PHE A 4 -42.53 48.76 28.48
C PHE A 4 -41.07 48.80 27.97
N TRP A 5 -40.23 47.95 28.55
CA TRP A 5 -38.84 47.71 28.07
C TRP A 5 -38.81 46.43 27.25
N PRO A 6 -38.42 46.43 26.01
CA PRO A 6 -38.30 45.20 25.27
C PRO A 6 -36.97 44.51 25.61
N CYS A 7 -37.07 43.26 26.10
CA CYS A 7 -35.92 42.33 26.25
C CYS A 7 -35.44 41.91 24.87
N LEU A 8 -34.22 42.37 24.50
CA LEU A 8 -33.52 41.89 23.30
C LEU A 8 -32.86 40.54 23.60
N VAL A 9 -33.46 39.44 23.10
CA VAL A 9 -32.88 38.10 23.18
C VAL A 9 -31.84 37.96 22.04
N LEU A 10 -30.55 38.00 22.39
CA LEU A 10 -29.48 37.67 21.46
C LEU A 10 -29.43 36.16 21.28
N LEU A 11 -29.87 35.65 20.13
CA LEU A 11 -29.69 34.27 19.72
C LEU A 11 -28.21 34.09 19.26
N LEU A 12 -27.38 33.51 20.12
CA LEU A 12 -26.04 33.03 19.75
C LEU A 12 -26.19 31.75 18.91
N LEU A 13 -26.07 31.86 17.60
CA LEU A 13 -25.89 30.75 16.70
C LEU A 13 -24.49 30.15 16.89
N ALA A 14 -24.39 29.10 17.67
CA ALA A 14 -23.19 28.29 17.74
C ALA A 14 -23.02 27.55 16.40
N VAL A 15 -22.11 28.08 15.55
CA VAL A 15 -21.65 27.40 14.35
C VAL A 15 -20.75 26.24 14.80
N CYS A 16 -21.34 25.06 14.95
CA CYS A 16 -20.59 23.82 15.13
C CYS A 16 -19.84 23.55 13.82
N GLY A 17 -18.60 24.01 13.74
CA GLY A 17 -17.66 23.66 12.68
C GLY A 17 -17.35 22.16 12.77
N CYS A 18 -18.12 21.31 12.07
CA CYS A 18 -17.70 19.97 11.79
C CYS A 18 -16.44 20.04 10.93
N GLY A 19 -15.29 19.89 11.58
CA GLY A 19 -14.03 19.66 10.89
C GLY A 19 -14.14 18.34 10.12
N ASN A 20 -14.63 18.39 8.89
CA ASN A 20 -14.47 17.31 7.93
C ASN A 20 -12.96 17.18 7.68
N SER A 21 -12.31 16.24 8.35
CA SER A 21 -11.06 15.70 7.82
C SER A 21 -11.44 14.97 6.53
N SER A 22 -11.42 15.67 5.42
CA SER A 22 -11.62 15.13 4.09
C SER A 22 -10.55 14.05 3.89
N ALA A 23 -10.92 12.79 4.10
CA ALA A 23 -10.09 11.70 3.64
C ALA A 23 -9.83 11.95 2.15
N ALA A 24 -8.57 12.13 1.77
CA ALA A 24 -8.25 12.46 0.38
C ALA A 24 -8.88 11.43 -0.54
N GLN A 25 -9.55 11.90 -1.58
CA GLN A 25 -10.20 11.03 -2.56
C GLN A 25 -9.16 10.10 -3.18
N LEU A 26 -9.42 8.79 -3.10
CA LEU A 26 -8.56 7.76 -3.70
C LEU A 26 -8.53 7.90 -5.22
N ARG A 27 -7.36 7.68 -5.82
CA ARG A 27 -7.13 7.81 -7.26
C ARG A 27 -6.42 6.59 -7.82
N ASP A 28 -6.50 6.41 -9.12
CA ASP A 28 -5.68 5.46 -9.85
C ASP A 28 -4.18 5.71 -9.59
N GLY A 29 -3.46 4.65 -9.28
CA GLY A 29 -2.04 4.73 -8.98
C GLY A 29 -1.70 5.05 -7.52
N ASP A 30 -2.67 5.28 -6.64
CA ASP A 30 -2.40 5.34 -5.20
C ASP A 30 -1.86 3.99 -4.71
N ILE A 31 -0.92 4.02 -3.78
CA ILE A 31 -0.34 2.81 -3.19
C ILE A 31 -0.87 2.68 -1.76
N ILE A 32 -1.44 1.52 -1.45
CA ILE A 32 -2.01 1.24 -0.15
C ILE A 32 -1.19 0.19 0.60
N PHE A 33 -1.02 0.41 1.91
CA PHE A 33 -0.19 -0.39 2.81
C PHE A 33 -0.98 -0.83 4.03
N GLN A 34 -0.75 -2.05 4.50
CA GLN A 34 -1.30 -2.57 5.76
C GLN A 34 -0.35 -3.56 6.44
N THR A 35 -0.58 -3.80 7.73
CA THR A 35 -0.13 -5.00 8.44
C THR A 35 -1.14 -6.10 8.13
N SER A 36 -0.76 -7.11 7.37
CA SER A 36 -1.67 -8.20 7.03
C SER A 36 -1.79 -9.22 8.17
N LEU A 37 -2.90 -9.96 8.22
CA LEU A 37 -3.09 -11.07 9.15
C LEU A 37 -2.56 -12.42 8.60
N SER A 38 -1.72 -12.39 7.56
CA SER A 38 -1.13 -13.61 6.98
C SER A 38 -0.06 -14.20 7.90
N SER A 39 0.17 -15.50 7.79
CA SER A 39 1.18 -16.24 8.58
C SER A 39 2.63 -15.77 8.37
N GLN A 40 2.91 -15.07 7.27
CA GLN A 40 4.23 -14.51 6.98
C GLN A 40 4.40 -13.06 7.44
N SER A 41 3.31 -12.40 7.87
CA SER A 41 3.30 -10.97 8.17
C SER A 41 4.34 -10.57 9.19
N THR A 42 4.43 -11.30 10.31
CA THR A 42 5.39 -11.02 11.39
C THR A 42 6.83 -11.15 10.89
N ALA A 43 7.16 -12.19 10.11
CA ALA A 43 8.50 -12.35 9.56
C ALA A 43 8.88 -11.19 8.63
N ILE A 44 7.96 -10.74 7.76
CA ILE A 44 8.20 -9.59 6.87
C ILE A 44 8.43 -8.32 7.68
N GLN A 45 7.63 -8.08 8.73
CA GLN A 45 7.77 -6.91 9.60
C GLN A 45 9.14 -6.91 10.31
N ARG A 46 9.54 -8.05 10.90
CA ARG A 46 10.80 -8.20 11.62
C ARG A 46 11.99 -8.01 10.69
N ALA A 47 12.02 -8.76 9.57
CA ALA A 47 13.10 -8.68 8.60
C ALA A 47 13.29 -7.27 8.02
N SER A 48 12.20 -6.54 7.76
CA SER A 48 12.26 -5.20 7.14
C SER A 48 12.19 -4.03 8.13
N SER A 49 12.18 -4.30 9.44
CA SER A 49 12.02 -3.28 10.51
C SER A 49 10.85 -2.33 10.23
N SER A 50 9.73 -2.85 9.72
CA SER A 50 8.55 -2.09 9.32
C SER A 50 7.28 -2.75 9.79
N LYS A 51 6.28 -1.95 10.18
CA LYS A 51 4.96 -2.49 10.50
C LYS A 51 4.16 -2.92 9.27
N TYR A 52 4.55 -2.50 8.08
CA TYR A 52 3.82 -2.84 6.85
C TYR A 52 4.36 -4.13 6.24
N SER A 53 3.47 -5.10 6.10
CA SER A 53 3.79 -6.43 5.55
C SER A 53 3.05 -6.73 4.25
N HIS A 54 2.11 -5.87 3.83
CA HIS A 54 1.36 -6.06 2.60
C HIS A 54 0.99 -4.73 1.94
N MET A 55 0.87 -4.74 0.61
CA MET A 55 0.56 -3.55 -0.17
C MET A 55 -0.06 -3.89 -1.53
N GLY A 56 -0.57 -2.87 -2.21
CA GLY A 56 -1.06 -2.94 -3.57
C GLY A 56 -1.27 -1.57 -4.19
N ILE A 57 -1.75 -1.54 -5.43
CA ILE A 57 -2.08 -0.31 -6.16
C ILE A 57 -3.59 -0.15 -6.21
N ILE A 58 -4.09 1.04 -5.92
CA ILE A 58 -5.51 1.37 -6.09
C ILE A 58 -5.78 1.67 -7.57
N PHE A 59 -6.78 0.99 -8.10
CA PHE A 59 -7.39 1.31 -9.37
C PHE A 59 -8.90 1.45 -9.23
N LEU A 60 -9.47 2.50 -9.82
CA LEU A 60 -10.91 2.73 -9.82
C LEU A 60 -11.57 1.93 -10.96
N GLN A 61 -12.62 1.19 -10.65
CA GLN A 61 -13.46 0.49 -11.63
C GLN A 61 -14.91 0.97 -11.46
N GLY A 62 -15.44 1.67 -12.44
CA GLY A 62 -16.76 2.30 -12.33
C GLY A 62 -16.86 3.25 -11.12
N GLY A 63 -15.79 4.01 -10.83
CA GLY A 63 -15.71 4.92 -9.69
C GLY A 63 -15.48 4.26 -8.32
N LYS A 64 -15.46 2.91 -8.25
CA LYS A 64 -15.24 2.17 -6.99
C LYS A 64 -13.77 1.75 -6.86
N PRO A 65 -13.15 1.89 -5.67
CA PRO A 65 -11.75 1.52 -5.46
C PRO A 65 -11.57 0.01 -5.31
N PHE A 66 -10.62 -0.50 -6.08
CA PHE A 66 -10.07 -1.86 -5.98
C PHE A 66 -8.58 -1.78 -5.72
N VAL A 67 -8.06 -2.71 -4.94
CA VAL A 67 -6.62 -2.90 -4.76
C VAL A 67 -6.15 -3.98 -5.71
N TYR A 68 -5.24 -3.64 -6.61
CA TYR A 68 -4.52 -4.60 -7.44
C TYR A 68 -3.33 -5.10 -6.65
N GLU A 69 -3.31 -6.37 -6.34
CA GLU A 69 -2.39 -6.97 -5.38
C GLU A 69 -1.95 -8.38 -5.78
N ALA A 70 -0.79 -8.79 -5.31
CA ALA A 70 -0.41 -10.20 -5.25
C ALA A 70 -0.79 -10.74 -3.86
N SER A 71 -1.70 -11.73 -3.82
CA SER A 71 -2.08 -12.48 -2.62
C SER A 71 -1.92 -13.98 -2.91
N ARG A 72 -2.96 -14.78 -3.10
CA ARG A 72 -2.78 -16.13 -3.65
C ARG A 72 -2.38 -16.09 -5.13
N THR A 73 -3.00 -15.17 -5.87
CA THR A 73 -2.66 -14.79 -7.24
C THR A 73 -2.71 -13.27 -7.35
N VAL A 74 -2.22 -12.73 -8.47
CA VAL A 74 -2.38 -11.30 -8.78
C VAL A 74 -3.80 -11.02 -9.25
N GLN A 75 -4.50 -10.14 -8.53
CA GLN A 75 -5.92 -9.89 -8.77
C GLN A 75 -6.37 -8.49 -8.33
N TYR A 76 -7.57 -8.13 -8.75
CA TYR A 76 -8.30 -6.99 -8.19
C TYR A 76 -9.12 -7.43 -6.97
N THR A 77 -8.90 -6.81 -5.83
CA THR A 77 -9.67 -7.03 -4.59
C THR A 77 -10.45 -5.76 -4.25
N PRO A 78 -11.79 -5.82 -4.05
CA PRO A 78 -12.53 -4.66 -3.56
C PRO A 78 -11.90 -4.09 -2.29
N LEU A 79 -11.77 -2.77 -2.17
CA LEU A 79 -11.07 -2.11 -1.05
C LEU A 79 -11.56 -2.61 0.31
N ALA A 80 -12.87 -2.72 0.52
CA ALA A 80 -13.42 -3.18 1.80
C ALA A 80 -12.96 -4.61 2.17
N LYS A 81 -12.90 -5.53 1.19
CA LYS A 81 -12.38 -6.89 1.40
C LYS A 81 -10.88 -6.91 1.67
N TRP A 82 -10.14 -6.00 1.04
CA TRP A 82 -8.71 -5.87 1.27
C TRP A 82 -8.42 -5.36 2.69
N VAL A 83 -9.12 -4.29 3.11
CA VAL A 83 -9.00 -3.70 4.45
C VAL A 83 -9.35 -4.71 5.56
N ALA A 84 -10.37 -5.54 5.35
CA ALA A 84 -10.78 -6.55 6.32
C ALA A 84 -9.72 -7.63 6.62
N ARG A 85 -8.67 -7.76 5.78
CA ARG A 85 -7.54 -8.68 5.99
C ARG A 85 -6.35 -8.01 6.69
N GLY A 86 -6.46 -6.73 6.99
CA GLY A 86 -5.46 -5.97 7.74
C GLY A 86 -5.75 -5.97 9.23
N GLU A 87 -4.71 -5.82 10.03
CA GLU A 87 -4.81 -5.70 11.48
C GLU A 87 -5.67 -4.50 11.86
N ASN A 88 -6.76 -4.75 12.61
CA ASN A 88 -7.74 -3.75 13.05
C ASN A 88 -8.33 -2.89 11.91
N GLY A 89 -8.24 -3.34 10.65
CA GLY A 89 -8.67 -2.59 9.49
C GLY A 89 -7.84 -1.33 9.22
N HIS A 90 -6.65 -1.22 9.81
CA HIS A 90 -5.75 -0.10 9.60
C HIS A 90 -5.04 -0.17 8.24
N TYR A 91 -4.98 0.96 7.57
CA TYR A 91 -4.20 1.12 6.34
C TYR A 91 -3.67 2.55 6.19
N VAL A 92 -2.67 2.71 5.35
CA VAL A 92 -2.18 4.01 4.90
C VAL A 92 -2.13 4.02 3.38
N VAL A 93 -2.58 5.13 2.79
CA VAL A 93 -2.48 5.37 1.36
C VAL A 93 -1.42 6.43 1.13
N LYS A 94 -0.49 6.12 0.24
CA LYS A 94 0.52 7.08 -0.24
C LYS A 94 0.37 7.28 -1.74
N ARG A 95 0.80 8.44 -2.21
CA ARG A 95 0.72 8.90 -3.59
C ARG A 95 2.04 9.49 -4.00
N LEU A 96 2.41 9.42 -5.28
CA LEU A 96 3.55 10.18 -5.80
C LEU A 96 3.40 11.66 -5.47
N ARG A 97 4.46 12.33 -5.01
CA ARG A 97 4.42 13.77 -4.65
C ARG A 97 3.94 14.63 -5.83
N ASP A 98 4.41 14.31 -7.04
CA ASP A 98 4.04 15.01 -8.27
C ASP A 98 2.91 14.31 -9.05
N ALA A 99 2.01 13.60 -8.35
CA ALA A 99 0.98 12.79 -8.99
C ALA A 99 0.12 13.56 -9.99
N ASP A 100 -0.23 14.82 -9.69
CA ASP A 100 -1.08 15.62 -10.59
C ASP A 100 -0.39 15.91 -11.93
N ARG A 101 0.95 15.94 -11.97
CA ARG A 101 1.75 16.11 -13.18
C ARG A 101 2.07 14.78 -13.85
N ILE A 102 2.31 13.73 -13.06
CA ILE A 102 2.80 12.43 -13.54
C ILE A 102 1.65 11.50 -13.92
N LEU A 103 0.62 11.37 -13.08
CA LEU A 103 -0.46 10.39 -13.25
C LEU A 103 -1.59 10.94 -14.13
N THR A 104 -1.24 11.38 -15.34
CA THR A 104 -2.21 11.73 -16.38
C THR A 104 -3.03 10.52 -16.81
N GLY A 105 -4.08 10.72 -17.58
CA GLY A 105 -4.88 9.61 -18.13
C GLY A 105 -4.04 8.59 -18.91
N ASP A 106 -3.07 9.06 -19.70
CA ASP A 106 -2.14 8.19 -20.45
C ASP A 106 -1.20 7.42 -19.53
N ALA A 107 -0.67 8.07 -18.49
CA ALA A 107 0.18 7.40 -17.50
C ALA A 107 -0.58 6.32 -16.74
N VAL A 108 -1.82 6.60 -16.32
CA VAL A 108 -2.70 5.60 -15.69
C VAL A 108 -2.97 4.44 -16.64
N ALA A 109 -3.22 4.70 -17.93
CA ALA A 109 -3.41 3.65 -18.94
C ALA A 109 -2.15 2.77 -19.08
N LYS A 110 -0.93 3.35 -19.01
CA LYS A 110 0.34 2.61 -19.03
C LYS A 110 0.49 1.75 -17.78
N LEU A 111 0.20 2.28 -16.56
CA LEU A 111 0.20 1.49 -15.32
C LEU A 111 -0.76 0.31 -15.41
N ARG A 112 -1.99 0.53 -15.89
CA ARG A 112 -2.98 -0.54 -16.06
C ARG A 112 -2.53 -1.58 -17.09
N ARG A 113 -1.82 -1.17 -18.15
CA ARG A 113 -1.25 -2.09 -19.15
C ARG A 113 -0.15 -2.95 -18.54
N ALA A 114 0.78 -2.35 -17.79
CA ALA A 114 1.82 -3.07 -17.07
C ALA A 114 1.22 -4.06 -16.06
N ALA A 115 0.20 -3.63 -15.30
CA ALA A 115 -0.52 -4.47 -14.35
C ALA A 115 -1.13 -5.72 -15.01
N ARG A 116 -1.75 -5.57 -16.19
CA ARG A 116 -2.34 -6.71 -16.91
C ARG A 116 -1.34 -7.82 -17.25
N GLY A 117 -0.07 -7.47 -17.45
CA GLY A 117 1.00 -8.46 -17.71
C GLY A 117 1.26 -9.41 -16.54
N PHE A 118 0.84 -9.06 -15.34
CA PHE A 118 1.00 -9.87 -14.14
C PHE A 118 -0.29 -10.58 -13.68
N ARG A 119 -1.42 -10.32 -14.33
CA ARG A 119 -2.70 -10.87 -13.93
C ARG A 119 -2.65 -12.38 -13.80
N ASP A 120 -3.29 -12.91 -12.74
CA ASP A 120 -3.42 -14.34 -12.43
C ASP A 120 -2.09 -15.06 -12.12
N LYS A 121 -0.94 -14.36 -12.14
CA LYS A 121 0.34 -14.91 -11.70
C LYS A 121 0.24 -15.39 -10.25
N PRO A 122 0.78 -16.58 -9.92
CA PRO A 122 0.77 -17.08 -8.55
C PRO A 122 1.66 -16.22 -7.63
N TYR A 123 1.31 -16.21 -6.33
CA TYR A 123 2.13 -15.54 -5.33
C TYR A 123 3.49 -16.24 -5.17
N ASP A 124 4.55 -15.44 -5.11
CA ASP A 124 5.89 -15.95 -4.82
C ASP A 124 6.15 -16.00 -3.30
N LEU A 125 6.27 -17.20 -2.77
CA LEU A 125 6.64 -17.42 -1.38
C LEU A 125 8.16 -17.42 -1.17
N THR A 126 8.93 -17.51 -2.26
CA THR A 126 10.40 -17.55 -2.21
C THR A 126 11.04 -16.21 -2.51
N PHE A 127 10.23 -15.18 -2.77
CA PHE A 127 10.70 -13.83 -3.06
C PHE A 127 11.78 -13.73 -4.15
N ALA A 128 11.77 -14.68 -5.12
CA ALA A 128 12.65 -14.64 -6.26
C ALA A 128 12.27 -13.48 -7.19
N TRP A 129 13.28 -12.79 -7.73
CA TRP A 129 13.05 -11.70 -8.67
C TRP A 129 12.74 -12.24 -10.06
N SER A 130 11.50 -12.67 -10.28
CA SER A 130 11.06 -13.27 -11.54
C SER A 130 9.71 -12.71 -12.00
N ASP A 131 9.24 -13.13 -13.18
CA ASP A 131 7.92 -12.79 -13.68
C ASP A 131 6.94 -13.97 -13.65
N ASP A 132 7.39 -15.15 -13.29
CA ASP A 132 6.54 -16.36 -13.26
C ASP A 132 5.67 -16.39 -12.02
N ARG A 133 6.22 -15.96 -10.90
CA ARG A 133 5.57 -15.73 -9.61
C ARG A 133 5.89 -14.32 -9.16
N ILE A 134 5.05 -13.74 -8.31
CA ILE A 134 5.28 -12.36 -7.89
C ILE A 134 4.73 -12.11 -6.49
N TYR A 135 5.46 -11.37 -5.66
CA TYR A 135 4.99 -10.95 -4.34
C TYR A 135 4.54 -9.49 -4.35
N CYS A 136 3.88 -9.03 -3.28
CA CYS A 136 3.10 -7.79 -3.28
C CYS A 136 3.91 -6.53 -3.61
N SER A 137 5.09 -6.35 -3.00
CA SER A 137 5.91 -5.15 -3.23
C SER A 137 6.66 -5.21 -4.56
N GLU A 138 7.10 -6.38 -5.00
CA GLU A 138 7.67 -6.58 -6.33
C GLU A 138 6.66 -6.21 -7.44
N LEU A 139 5.40 -6.65 -7.28
CA LEU A 139 4.31 -6.33 -8.22
C LEU A 139 4.18 -4.81 -8.38
N VAL A 140 4.06 -4.09 -7.27
CA VAL A 140 3.90 -2.63 -7.31
C VAL A 140 5.11 -1.95 -7.92
N TRP A 141 6.31 -2.36 -7.51
CA TRP A 141 7.57 -1.83 -8.04
C TRP A 141 7.68 -2.02 -9.54
N LYS A 142 7.46 -3.26 -10.04
CA LYS A 142 7.53 -3.58 -11.47
C LYS A 142 6.46 -2.88 -12.31
N ILE A 143 5.25 -2.69 -11.78
CA ILE A 143 4.20 -1.95 -12.48
C ILE A 143 4.60 -0.49 -12.69
N TYR A 144 5.17 0.16 -11.69
CA TYR A 144 5.62 1.54 -11.78
C TYR A 144 6.87 1.69 -12.68
N ASP A 145 7.85 0.81 -12.53
CA ASP A 145 9.05 0.81 -13.36
C ASP A 145 8.71 0.56 -14.84
N ARG A 146 7.95 -0.48 -15.15
CA ARG A 146 7.60 -0.84 -16.54
C ARG A 146 6.57 0.09 -17.17
N GLY A 147 5.63 0.60 -16.38
CA GLY A 147 4.59 1.50 -16.88
C GLY A 147 5.09 2.93 -17.10
N LEU A 148 5.92 3.44 -16.21
CA LEU A 148 6.30 4.85 -16.18
C LEU A 148 7.80 5.11 -16.06
N GLY A 149 8.65 4.08 -15.91
CA GLY A 149 10.09 4.24 -15.61
C GLY A 149 10.35 4.78 -14.20
N ILE A 150 9.35 4.68 -13.29
CA ILE A 150 9.46 5.22 -11.93
C ILE A 150 9.77 4.08 -10.96
N ARG A 151 10.92 4.18 -10.27
CA ARG A 151 11.38 3.23 -9.28
C ARG A 151 11.05 3.76 -7.87
N ILE A 152 10.14 3.07 -7.19
CA ILE A 152 9.67 3.46 -5.85
C ILE A 152 10.38 2.59 -4.81
N GLY A 153 11.18 3.21 -3.95
CA GLY A 153 12.03 2.49 -3.00
C GLY A 153 13.28 1.91 -3.66
N GLN A 154 14.20 1.45 -2.84
CA GLN A 154 15.46 0.85 -3.29
C GLN A 154 15.39 -0.66 -3.22
N LEU A 155 15.85 -1.32 -4.28
CA LEU A 155 16.09 -2.77 -4.28
C LEU A 155 17.22 -3.10 -3.31
N GLN A 156 17.08 -4.21 -2.60
CA GLN A 156 18.02 -4.69 -1.61
C GLN A 156 18.41 -6.14 -1.94
N LYS A 157 19.42 -6.67 -1.30
CA LYS A 157 19.70 -8.09 -1.27
C LYS A 157 19.03 -8.72 -0.06
N LEU A 158 18.66 -10.00 -0.13
CA LEU A 158 18.03 -10.69 0.99
C LEU A 158 18.89 -10.60 2.26
N ARG A 159 20.22 -10.65 2.13
CA ARG A 159 21.18 -10.48 3.25
C ARG A 159 21.13 -9.12 3.93
N ASP A 160 20.56 -8.08 3.31
CA ASP A 160 20.49 -6.72 3.86
C ASP A 160 19.35 -6.55 4.88
N PHE A 161 18.52 -7.59 5.04
CA PHE A 161 17.43 -7.63 6.02
C PHE A 161 17.91 -8.21 7.35
N ASP A 162 17.14 -7.95 8.42
CA ASP A 162 17.39 -8.61 9.70
C ASP A 162 16.95 -10.09 9.62
N LEU A 163 17.90 -10.95 9.36
CA LEU A 163 17.71 -12.40 9.31
C LEU A 163 17.97 -13.09 10.64
N SER A 164 18.33 -12.32 11.71
CA SER A 164 18.68 -12.88 13.02
C SER A 164 17.46 -13.17 13.91
N ASP A 165 16.30 -12.53 13.62
CA ASP A 165 15.08 -12.74 14.39
C ASP A 165 14.59 -14.21 14.25
N PRO A 166 14.24 -14.90 15.36
CA PRO A 166 13.82 -16.30 15.33
C PRO A 166 12.61 -16.58 14.43
N VAL A 167 11.67 -15.64 14.32
CA VAL A 167 10.49 -15.76 13.43
C VAL A 167 10.91 -15.71 11.97
N VAL A 168 11.89 -14.87 11.64
CA VAL A 168 12.45 -14.77 10.29
C VAL A 168 13.20 -16.05 9.96
N GLN A 169 14.07 -16.52 10.87
CA GLN A 169 14.83 -17.77 10.68
C GLN A 169 13.92 -18.97 10.45
N ALA A 170 12.84 -19.10 11.24
CA ALA A 170 11.87 -20.18 11.03
C ALA A 170 11.22 -20.12 9.65
N LYS A 171 10.92 -18.91 9.13
CA LYS A 171 10.36 -18.74 7.77
C LYS A 171 11.39 -19.01 6.67
N LEU A 172 12.62 -18.65 6.86
CA LEU A 172 13.70 -18.96 5.91
C LEU A 172 13.91 -20.47 5.84
N GLN A 173 13.98 -21.15 6.98
CA GLN A 173 14.11 -22.61 7.05
C GLN A 173 12.92 -23.32 6.37
N GLU A 174 11.68 -22.84 6.62
CA GLU A 174 10.46 -23.39 6.00
C GLU A 174 10.51 -23.30 4.46
N ARG A 175 11.11 -22.23 3.91
CA ARG A 175 11.07 -21.94 2.47
C ARG A 175 12.26 -22.43 1.69
N TYR A 176 13.42 -22.37 2.29
CA TYR A 176 14.69 -22.59 1.60
C TYR A 176 15.53 -23.74 2.19
N GLY A 177 15.14 -24.25 3.38
CA GLY A 177 16.04 -25.15 4.12
C GLY A 177 17.39 -24.48 4.35
N ASP A 178 18.46 -25.19 4.06
CA ASP A 178 19.84 -24.69 4.24
C ASP A 178 20.35 -23.82 3.07
N GLN A 179 19.53 -23.59 2.04
CA GLN A 179 19.95 -22.89 0.82
C GLN A 179 19.30 -21.49 0.70
N VAL A 180 19.44 -20.68 1.72
CA VAL A 180 18.90 -19.30 1.71
C VAL A 180 19.63 -18.47 0.65
N PRO A 181 18.90 -17.88 -0.35
CA PRO A 181 19.51 -17.14 -1.46
C PRO A 181 19.86 -15.69 -1.04
N LEU A 182 20.92 -15.53 -0.26
CA LEU A 182 21.33 -14.26 0.32
C LEU A 182 21.56 -13.12 -0.70
N GLU A 183 21.94 -13.50 -1.94
CA GLU A 183 22.18 -12.54 -3.04
C GLU A 183 20.92 -12.22 -3.85
N GLU A 184 19.75 -12.83 -3.51
CA GLU A 184 18.50 -12.56 -4.21
C GLU A 184 18.13 -11.08 -4.10
N THR A 185 17.65 -10.51 -5.20
CA THR A 185 17.16 -9.14 -5.24
C THR A 185 15.73 -9.09 -4.71
N VAL A 186 15.46 -8.21 -3.75
CA VAL A 186 14.15 -8.09 -3.12
C VAL A 186 13.77 -6.63 -2.88
N ILE A 187 12.49 -6.37 -2.74
CA ILE A 187 11.93 -5.08 -2.30
C ILE A 187 10.88 -5.34 -1.22
N SER A 188 10.98 -4.66 -0.08
CA SER A 188 9.99 -4.82 0.99
C SER A 188 8.89 -3.76 0.92
N PRO A 189 7.69 -4.02 1.48
CA PRO A 189 6.67 -2.99 1.69
C PRO A 189 7.20 -1.82 2.51
N GLY A 190 8.10 -2.07 3.48
CA GLY A 190 8.75 -1.04 4.30
C GLY A 190 9.62 -0.10 3.48
N ALA A 191 10.47 -0.64 2.60
CA ALA A 191 11.32 0.17 1.71
C ALA A 191 10.48 1.06 0.77
N MET A 192 9.39 0.52 0.22
CA MET A 192 8.48 1.31 -0.60
C MET A 192 7.72 2.35 0.22
N PHE A 193 7.29 2.02 1.44
CA PHE A 193 6.62 2.98 2.32
C PHE A 193 7.51 4.17 2.66
N SER A 194 8.79 3.93 2.90
CA SER A 194 9.78 4.97 3.27
C SER A 194 10.29 5.79 2.07
N ALA A 195 9.88 5.45 0.83
CA ALA A 195 10.32 6.17 -0.35
C ALA A 195 9.95 7.66 -0.30
N GLU A 196 10.93 8.55 -0.47
CA GLU A 196 10.75 10.00 -0.43
C GLU A 196 9.85 10.52 -1.55
N SER A 197 9.77 9.80 -2.67
CA SER A 197 8.88 10.12 -3.78
C SER A 197 7.39 10.01 -3.44
N LEU A 198 7.05 9.42 -2.29
CA LEU A 198 5.67 9.20 -1.85
C LEU A 198 5.29 10.12 -0.68
N THR A 199 4.06 10.64 -0.71
CA THR A 199 3.43 11.37 0.39
C THR A 199 2.18 10.67 0.88
N VAL A 200 1.87 10.78 2.19
CA VAL A 200 0.62 10.22 2.76
C VAL A 200 -0.56 11.08 2.31
N VAL A 201 -1.59 10.42 1.77
CA VAL A 201 -2.84 11.08 1.34
C VAL A 201 -4.08 10.55 2.05
N GLY A 202 -3.97 9.44 2.77
CA GLY A 202 -5.06 8.89 3.56
C GLY A 202 -4.58 7.84 4.55
N LYS A 203 -5.33 7.67 5.64
CA LYS A 203 -5.09 6.62 6.65
C LYS A 203 -6.39 6.29 7.38
N ARG A 204 -6.49 5.08 7.87
CA ARG A 204 -7.53 4.61 8.78
C ARG A 204 -6.92 3.78 9.88
#